data_504d5ce719998a9e86fd42ec876cdc10
#
_entry.id   504d5ce719998a9e86fd42ec876cdc10
#
_cell.length_a   1.000
_cell.length_b   1.000
_cell.length_c   1.000
_cell.angle_alpha   90.00
_cell.angle_beta   90.00
_cell.angle_gamma   90.00
#
_symmetry.space_group_name_H-M   'P 1'
#
loop_
_entity.id
_entity.type
_entity.pdbx_description
1 polymer ?
#
loop_
_entity_poly.entity_id
_entity_poly.type
_entity_poly.pdbx_seq_one_letter_code
_entity_poly.pdbx_strand_id
1 'polypeptide(L)'
;MVRSRFLKDLAALAVLAAVYFAAGKLGLKLAFVNASATAVWPCTGIALAAFLILGYRVWPAILAGAFLVNWTTAGSLATSLGISVGNTLEGVVGCYLVTRFAAGRKVFERAQDVFKFAFLAGVVGTAVSATIGVTTLALAGFASWAIYGSIWSTWWLGDAVGAVVVTPLVILWWENPRLHWTRKQLIELALLFLGLIFTGWFVFGGRFQASLKNYPLEYLCIPFLIWAGFRFGRRKTATVIFLLAAIATWGTSHGFGPFGGESQNTSLLLLQSFIGIMAVTAMTLAAEFTEHQRTDEYVRQLAVTDPLTGLANYRRLLDALDSEIKRYDRAGRPFAVVLLDMDGLKMINDTYGHLVGTEAICRLANILRIHCRAMDTAARYGGDEFVLVLPETEAPDALRVANRIAERLSTDGDEPPVTVSTGTAVYPHDGKTIDELLAAADHVLYVKKGSLKKKLHQPT
;
A
#
# COMPACT_ATOMS: atom_id res chain seq x y z
N MET A 1 18.48 5.36 -31.61
CA MET A 1 17.81 5.42 -30.28
C MET A 1 16.50 6.20 -30.30
N VAL A 2 16.42 7.42 -30.85
CA VAL A 2 15.20 8.28 -30.89
C VAL A 2 14.02 7.60 -31.62
N ARG A 3 14.25 7.00 -32.79
CA ARG A 3 13.23 6.32 -33.61
C ARG A 3 12.60 5.09 -32.89
N SER A 4 13.38 4.35 -32.13
CA SER A 4 12.89 3.20 -31.32
C SER A 4 12.02 3.65 -30.15
N ARG A 5 12.31 4.78 -29.53
CA ARG A 5 11.54 5.35 -28.42
C ARG A 5 10.21 5.89 -28.92
N PHE A 6 10.22 6.62 -30.03
CA PHE A 6 9.02 7.13 -30.69
C PHE A 6 8.03 6.02 -31.10
N LEU A 7 8.54 4.92 -31.69
CA LEU A 7 7.70 3.76 -32.04
C LEU A 7 7.08 3.08 -30.83
N LYS A 8 7.82 2.99 -29.71
CA LYS A 8 7.28 2.44 -28.45
C LYS A 8 6.19 3.33 -27.87
N ASP A 9 6.38 4.63 -27.88
CA ASP A 9 5.38 5.59 -27.38
C ASP A 9 4.11 5.56 -28.24
N LEU A 10 4.25 5.49 -29.56
CA LEU A 10 3.11 5.36 -30.49
C LEU A 10 2.36 4.05 -30.29
N ALA A 11 3.07 2.94 -30.12
CA ALA A 11 2.46 1.64 -29.82
C ALA A 11 1.69 1.65 -28.49
N ALA A 12 2.23 2.28 -27.45
CA ALA A 12 1.56 2.43 -26.17
C ALA A 12 0.27 3.25 -26.28
N LEU A 13 0.28 4.34 -27.04
CA LEU A 13 -0.91 5.16 -27.32
C LEU A 13 -1.96 4.37 -28.12
N ALA A 14 -1.55 3.58 -29.12
CA ALA A 14 -2.46 2.74 -29.89
C ALA A 14 -3.09 1.65 -29.03
N VAL A 15 -2.33 0.99 -28.15
CA VAL A 15 -2.84 0.00 -27.19
C VAL A 15 -3.84 0.66 -26.24
N LEU A 16 -3.53 1.83 -25.70
CA LEU A 16 -4.45 2.54 -24.80
C LEU A 16 -5.76 2.91 -25.50
N ALA A 17 -5.69 3.42 -26.73
CA ALA A 17 -6.89 3.72 -27.52
C ALA A 17 -7.73 2.46 -27.79
N ALA A 18 -7.11 1.33 -28.10
CA ALA A 18 -7.78 0.05 -28.30
C ALA A 18 -8.42 -0.48 -27.01
N VAL A 19 -7.74 -0.38 -25.87
CA VAL A 19 -8.29 -0.75 -24.55
C VAL A 19 -9.47 0.13 -24.20
N TYR A 20 -9.35 1.44 -24.38
CA TYR A 20 -10.45 2.39 -24.17
C TYR A 20 -11.66 2.05 -25.05
N PHE A 21 -11.43 1.80 -26.34
CA PHE A 21 -12.48 1.41 -27.29
C PHE A 21 -13.17 0.10 -26.87
N ALA A 22 -12.40 -0.93 -26.56
CA ALA A 22 -12.94 -2.23 -26.13
C ALA A 22 -13.77 -2.11 -24.84
N ALA A 23 -13.27 -1.37 -23.86
CA ALA A 23 -13.96 -1.10 -22.60
C ALA A 23 -15.25 -0.29 -22.82
N GLY A 24 -15.22 0.71 -23.70
CA GLY A 24 -16.41 1.47 -24.08
C GLY A 24 -17.49 0.61 -24.75
N LYS A 25 -17.09 -0.24 -25.71
CA LYS A 25 -18.03 -1.18 -26.36
C LYS A 25 -18.61 -2.21 -25.38
N LEU A 26 -17.79 -2.68 -24.44
CA LEU A 26 -18.27 -3.58 -23.39
C LEU A 26 -19.27 -2.86 -22.45
N GLY A 27 -18.94 -1.63 -22.03
CA GLY A 27 -19.83 -0.80 -21.21
C GLY A 27 -21.18 -0.59 -21.89
N LEU A 28 -21.20 -0.23 -23.18
CA LEU A 28 -22.42 -0.01 -23.94
C LEU A 28 -23.27 -1.27 -24.13
N LYS A 29 -22.68 -2.47 -24.16
CA LYS A 29 -23.45 -3.73 -24.14
C LYS A 29 -24.26 -3.95 -22.87
N LEU A 30 -23.86 -3.31 -21.78
CA LEU A 30 -24.55 -3.33 -20.49
C LEU A 30 -25.49 -2.12 -20.30
N ALA A 31 -25.61 -1.27 -21.32
CA ALA A 31 -26.54 -0.16 -21.31
C ALA A 31 -27.99 -0.66 -21.49
N PHE A 32 -28.91 -0.24 -20.63
CA PHE A 32 -30.30 -0.70 -20.65
C PHE A 32 -31.35 0.43 -20.61
N VAL A 33 -30.91 1.68 -20.47
CA VAL A 33 -31.83 2.86 -20.46
C VAL A 33 -31.81 3.59 -21.79
N ASN A 34 -30.62 3.94 -22.27
CA ASN A 34 -30.33 4.57 -23.56
C ASN A 34 -29.06 3.98 -24.13
N ALA A 35 -28.90 4.04 -25.45
CA ALA A 35 -27.68 3.52 -26.10
C ALA A 35 -26.37 4.12 -25.60
N SER A 36 -26.42 5.20 -24.79
CA SER A 36 -25.29 5.94 -24.29
C SER A 36 -25.20 6.00 -22.75
N ALA A 37 -26.15 5.44 -21.97
CA ALA A 37 -26.17 5.50 -20.51
C ALA A 37 -25.93 4.12 -19.88
N THR A 38 -24.84 3.97 -19.16
CA THR A 38 -24.42 2.72 -18.51
C THR A 38 -24.33 2.90 -17.00
N ALA A 39 -24.52 1.81 -16.24
CA ALA A 39 -24.38 1.83 -14.78
C ALA A 39 -22.96 2.20 -14.32
N VAL A 40 -21.98 1.75 -15.05
CA VAL A 40 -20.53 2.04 -14.81
C VAL A 40 -19.93 2.36 -16.16
N TRP A 41 -19.34 3.55 -16.33
CA TRP A 41 -18.60 3.88 -17.54
C TRP A 41 -17.10 3.63 -17.35
N PRO A 42 -16.58 2.47 -17.75
CA PRO A 42 -15.22 2.08 -17.43
C PRO A 42 -14.17 2.98 -18.09
N CYS A 43 -14.51 3.65 -19.18
CA CYS A 43 -13.61 4.50 -19.92
C CYS A 43 -13.13 5.70 -19.11
N THR A 44 -13.97 6.31 -18.28
CA THR A 44 -13.58 7.39 -17.35
C THR A 44 -12.48 6.93 -16.41
N GLY A 45 -12.65 5.75 -15.79
CA GLY A 45 -11.66 5.22 -14.88
C GLY A 45 -10.34 4.84 -15.57
N ILE A 46 -10.41 4.30 -16.79
CA ILE A 46 -9.22 4.00 -17.62
C ILE A 46 -8.50 5.29 -18.00
N ALA A 47 -9.23 6.32 -18.43
CA ALA A 47 -8.65 7.61 -18.81
C ALA A 47 -7.97 8.27 -17.62
N LEU A 48 -8.63 8.38 -16.46
CA LEU A 48 -8.07 8.95 -15.24
C LEU A 48 -6.82 8.19 -14.79
N ALA A 49 -6.86 6.86 -14.78
CA ALA A 49 -5.70 6.04 -14.45
C ALA A 49 -4.53 6.27 -15.44
N ALA A 50 -4.82 6.32 -16.74
CA ALA A 50 -3.81 6.58 -17.77
C ALA A 50 -3.17 7.96 -17.60
N PHE A 51 -3.97 9.02 -17.35
CA PHE A 51 -3.44 10.36 -17.10
C PHE A 51 -2.61 10.42 -15.82
N LEU A 52 -3.03 9.78 -14.74
CA LEU A 52 -2.32 9.75 -13.46
C LEU A 52 -1.01 8.93 -13.53
N ILE A 53 -0.97 7.86 -14.32
CA ILE A 53 0.21 6.98 -14.45
C ILE A 53 1.20 7.49 -15.51
N LEU A 54 0.68 7.87 -16.68
CA LEU A 54 1.50 8.18 -17.86
C LEU A 54 1.61 9.68 -18.16
N GLY A 55 0.82 10.50 -17.47
CA GLY A 55 0.79 11.95 -17.66
C GLY A 55 -0.08 12.40 -18.83
N TYR A 56 -0.11 13.72 -19.06
CA TYR A 56 -1.01 14.33 -20.05
C TYR A 56 -0.74 13.91 -21.50
N ARG A 57 0.43 13.38 -21.83
CA ARG A 57 0.80 12.93 -23.19
C ARG A 57 -0.12 11.85 -23.78
N VAL A 58 -0.96 11.20 -22.96
CA VAL A 58 -1.89 10.17 -23.43
C VAL A 58 -3.21 10.71 -23.97
N TRP A 59 -3.46 12.02 -23.92
CA TRP A 59 -4.71 12.64 -24.39
C TRP A 59 -5.12 12.24 -25.82
N PRO A 60 -4.18 12.08 -26.81
CA PRO A 60 -4.59 11.70 -28.16
C PRO A 60 -5.19 10.29 -28.23
N ALA A 61 -4.69 9.37 -27.40
CA ALA A 61 -5.22 8.00 -27.32
C ALA A 61 -6.61 7.97 -26.73
N ILE A 62 -6.87 8.77 -25.69
CA ILE A 62 -8.19 8.89 -25.06
C ILE A 62 -9.18 9.52 -26.06
N LEU A 63 -8.79 10.61 -26.71
CA LEU A 63 -9.60 11.28 -27.75
C LEU A 63 -9.98 10.32 -28.88
N ALA A 64 -8.99 9.61 -29.44
CA ALA A 64 -9.21 8.66 -30.52
C ALA A 64 -10.09 7.48 -30.09
N GLY A 65 -9.84 6.91 -28.90
CA GLY A 65 -10.64 5.82 -28.34
C GLY A 65 -12.08 6.25 -28.11
N ALA A 66 -12.32 7.41 -27.50
CA ALA A 66 -13.64 7.96 -27.25
C ALA A 66 -14.37 8.29 -28.56
N PHE A 67 -13.67 8.85 -29.53
CA PHE A 67 -14.23 9.11 -30.88
C PHE A 67 -14.68 7.81 -31.53
N LEU A 68 -13.84 6.79 -31.57
CA LEU A 68 -14.18 5.50 -32.19
C LEU A 68 -15.38 4.81 -31.49
N VAL A 69 -15.46 4.87 -30.15
CA VAL A 69 -16.63 4.33 -29.42
C VAL A 69 -17.90 4.98 -29.92
N ASN A 70 -17.96 6.33 -29.96
CA ASN A 70 -19.17 7.06 -30.32
C ASN A 70 -19.51 6.94 -31.80
N TRP A 71 -18.51 7.08 -32.69
CA TRP A 71 -18.65 6.94 -34.13
C TRP A 71 -19.24 5.58 -34.57
N THR A 72 -18.81 4.52 -33.90
CA THR A 72 -19.26 3.14 -34.19
C THR A 72 -20.50 2.72 -33.42
N THR A 73 -21.17 3.60 -32.66
CA THR A 73 -22.39 3.29 -31.91
C THR A 73 -23.63 3.87 -32.59
N ALA A 74 -23.84 5.17 -32.55
CA ALA A 74 -25.02 5.82 -33.14
C ALA A 74 -24.80 7.32 -33.39
N GLY A 75 -23.55 7.81 -33.37
CA GLY A 75 -23.27 9.24 -33.46
C GLY A 75 -23.05 9.75 -34.88
N SER A 76 -23.37 11.03 -35.08
CA SER A 76 -22.84 11.80 -36.22
C SER A 76 -21.35 12.13 -35.99
N LEU A 77 -20.68 12.56 -37.05
CA LEU A 77 -19.28 13.03 -36.92
C LEU A 77 -19.16 14.13 -35.84
N ALA A 78 -20.06 15.09 -35.85
CA ALA A 78 -20.08 16.23 -34.94
C ALA A 78 -20.32 15.78 -33.47
N THR A 79 -21.28 14.90 -33.23
CA THR A 79 -21.59 14.40 -31.88
C THR A 79 -20.46 13.52 -31.35
N SER A 80 -19.87 12.69 -32.21
CA SER A 80 -18.72 11.84 -31.81
C SER A 80 -17.50 12.65 -31.45
N LEU A 81 -17.20 13.75 -32.16
CA LEU A 81 -16.14 14.68 -31.82
C LEU A 81 -16.43 15.43 -30.50
N GLY A 82 -17.63 16.00 -30.36
CA GLY A 82 -18.00 16.74 -29.16
C GLY A 82 -17.92 15.89 -27.91
N ILE A 83 -18.46 14.67 -27.92
CA ILE A 83 -18.41 13.73 -26.81
C ILE A 83 -16.97 13.31 -26.51
N SER A 84 -16.14 13.04 -27.54
CA SER A 84 -14.75 12.64 -27.32
C SER A 84 -13.91 13.74 -26.72
N VAL A 85 -14.15 15.00 -27.09
CA VAL A 85 -13.53 16.17 -26.43
C VAL A 85 -13.96 16.25 -24.96
N GLY A 86 -15.27 16.09 -24.68
CA GLY A 86 -15.79 16.05 -23.31
C GLY A 86 -15.10 14.99 -22.43
N ASN A 87 -15.04 13.76 -22.91
CA ASN A 87 -14.40 12.64 -22.18
C ASN A 87 -12.89 12.85 -21.99
N THR A 88 -12.24 13.48 -22.95
CA THR A 88 -10.80 13.79 -22.83
C THR A 88 -10.56 14.90 -21.80
N LEU A 89 -11.34 15.97 -21.86
CA LEU A 89 -11.27 17.08 -20.91
C LEU A 89 -11.60 16.66 -19.48
N GLU A 90 -12.58 15.78 -19.30
CA GLU A 90 -12.88 15.14 -18.02
C GLU A 90 -11.62 14.51 -17.41
N GLY A 91 -10.92 13.66 -18.17
CA GLY A 91 -9.70 13.00 -17.70
C GLY A 91 -8.58 13.99 -17.39
N VAL A 92 -8.41 15.04 -18.22
CA VAL A 92 -7.41 16.11 -18.02
C VAL A 92 -7.73 16.91 -16.75
N VAL A 93 -8.98 17.37 -16.60
CA VAL A 93 -9.42 18.16 -15.43
C VAL A 93 -9.35 17.32 -14.17
N GLY A 94 -9.87 16.09 -14.20
CA GLY A 94 -9.81 15.16 -13.06
C GLY A 94 -8.37 14.87 -12.63
N CYS A 95 -7.48 14.57 -13.56
CA CYS A 95 -6.05 14.39 -13.29
C CYS A 95 -5.41 15.64 -12.69
N TYR A 96 -5.70 16.83 -13.23
CA TYR A 96 -5.20 18.09 -12.69
C TYR A 96 -5.63 18.31 -11.24
N LEU A 97 -6.92 18.18 -10.96
CA LEU A 97 -7.48 18.38 -9.63
C LEU A 97 -6.91 17.38 -8.62
N VAL A 98 -6.85 16.10 -8.98
CA VAL A 98 -6.29 15.05 -8.12
C VAL A 98 -4.79 15.26 -7.87
N THR A 99 -4.03 15.62 -8.89
CA THR A 99 -2.59 15.88 -8.73
C THR A 99 -2.33 17.10 -7.86
N ARG A 100 -3.16 18.15 -7.98
CA ARG A 100 -2.98 19.41 -7.26
C ARG A 100 -3.45 19.33 -5.80
N PHE A 101 -4.51 18.55 -5.50
CA PHE A 101 -5.20 18.62 -4.19
C PHE A 101 -5.32 17.28 -3.45
N ALA A 102 -4.99 16.13 -4.10
CA ALA A 102 -5.23 14.79 -3.56
C ALA A 102 -4.06 13.81 -3.80
N ALA A 103 -2.83 14.27 -3.66
CA ALA A 103 -1.61 13.46 -3.77
C ALA A 103 -1.39 12.72 -5.13
N GLY A 104 -2.10 13.08 -6.19
CA GLY A 104 -1.89 12.55 -7.55
C GLY A 104 -2.04 11.02 -7.61
N ARG A 105 -1.03 10.32 -8.12
CA ARG A 105 -1.04 8.86 -8.27
C ARG A 105 -1.18 8.12 -6.93
N LYS A 106 -0.69 8.71 -5.82
CA LYS A 106 -0.76 8.12 -4.48
C LYS A 106 -2.10 8.35 -3.77
N VAL A 107 -3.10 8.84 -4.48
CA VAL A 107 -4.41 9.24 -3.96
C VAL A 107 -5.14 8.15 -3.15
N PHE A 108 -4.84 6.87 -3.40
CA PHE A 108 -5.44 5.76 -2.66
C PHE A 108 -4.61 5.31 -1.44
N GLU A 109 -3.56 6.05 -1.06
CA GLU A 109 -2.74 5.71 0.11
C GLU A 109 -3.37 6.12 1.44
N ARG A 110 -4.14 7.23 1.46
CA ARG A 110 -4.76 7.82 2.64
C ARG A 110 -6.26 7.96 2.46
N ALA A 111 -7.02 7.70 3.52
CA ALA A 111 -8.47 7.84 3.52
C ALA A 111 -8.94 9.24 3.07
N GLN A 112 -8.30 10.30 3.56
CA GLN A 112 -8.62 11.68 3.17
C GLN A 112 -8.47 11.93 1.66
N ASP A 113 -7.44 11.36 1.04
CA ASP A 113 -7.18 11.56 -0.38
C ASP A 113 -8.15 10.74 -1.24
N VAL A 114 -8.63 9.59 -0.74
CA VAL A 114 -9.72 8.83 -1.39
C VAL A 114 -11.00 9.67 -1.46
N PHE A 115 -11.38 10.36 -0.37
CA PHE A 115 -12.54 11.27 -0.39
C PHE A 115 -12.32 12.45 -1.34
N LYS A 116 -11.13 13.06 -1.33
CA LYS A 116 -10.79 14.13 -2.28
C LYS A 116 -10.88 13.63 -3.73
N PHE A 117 -10.40 12.42 -4.01
CA PHE A 117 -10.51 11.81 -5.34
C PHE A 117 -11.96 11.63 -5.75
N ALA A 118 -12.78 11.04 -4.88
CA ALA A 118 -14.20 10.84 -5.15
C ALA A 118 -14.91 12.16 -5.46
N PHE A 119 -14.59 13.23 -4.73
CA PHE A 119 -15.17 14.55 -4.98
C PHE A 119 -14.56 15.23 -6.22
N LEU A 120 -13.24 15.33 -6.31
CA LEU A 120 -12.56 16.12 -7.35
C LEU A 120 -12.64 15.44 -8.74
N ALA A 121 -12.37 14.14 -8.81
CA ALA A 121 -12.45 13.41 -10.06
C ALA A 121 -13.85 12.85 -10.29
N GLY A 122 -14.46 12.22 -9.28
CA GLY A 122 -15.77 11.56 -9.41
C GLY A 122 -16.95 12.52 -9.52
N VAL A 123 -16.94 13.66 -8.82
CA VAL A 123 -18.05 14.62 -8.86
C VAL A 123 -17.73 15.77 -9.81
N VAL A 124 -16.63 16.51 -9.59
CA VAL A 124 -16.32 17.73 -10.34
C VAL A 124 -15.78 17.41 -11.73
N GLY A 125 -14.83 16.49 -11.84
CA GLY A 125 -14.21 16.13 -13.13
C GLY A 125 -15.22 15.55 -14.12
N THR A 126 -16.06 14.63 -13.67
CA THR A 126 -17.06 13.96 -14.52
C THR A 126 -18.20 14.87 -14.97
N ALA A 127 -18.49 15.94 -14.24
CA ALA A 127 -19.45 16.96 -14.67
C ALA A 127 -19.04 17.62 -16.01
N VAL A 128 -17.75 17.68 -16.32
CA VAL A 128 -17.26 18.23 -17.60
C VAL A 128 -17.71 17.37 -18.77
N SER A 129 -17.54 16.05 -18.71
CA SER A 129 -17.99 15.12 -19.76
C SER A 129 -19.50 15.16 -19.93
N ALA A 130 -20.25 15.02 -18.83
CA ALA A 130 -21.71 15.05 -18.86
C ALA A 130 -22.25 16.37 -19.48
N THR A 131 -21.66 17.51 -19.10
CA THR A 131 -22.09 18.81 -19.63
C THR A 131 -21.80 18.93 -21.12
N ILE A 132 -20.59 18.64 -21.55
CA ILE A 132 -20.21 18.75 -22.98
C ILE A 132 -20.95 17.69 -23.79
N GLY A 133 -21.01 16.45 -23.33
CA GLY A 133 -21.63 15.34 -24.05
C GLY A 133 -23.14 15.54 -24.28
N VAL A 134 -23.88 15.82 -23.19
CA VAL A 134 -25.34 15.99 -23.27
C VAL A 134 -25.73 17.27 -24.04
N THR A 135 -24.97 18.37 -23.85
CA THR A 135 -25.16 19.59 -24.65
C THR A 135 -24.92 19.34 -26.12
N THR A 136 -23.87 18.59 -26.47
CA THR A 136 -23.58 18.22 -27.87
C THR A 136 -24.72 17.41 -28.47
N LEU A 137 -25.29 16.45 -27.75
CA LEU A 137 -26.46 15.66 -28.21
C LEU A 137 -27.70 16.52 -28.36
N ALA A 138 -27.97 17.44 -27.42
CA ALA A 138 -29.12 18.33 -27.46
C ALA A 138 -29.07 19.30 -28.65
N LEU A 139 -27.89 19.91 -28.89
CA LEU A 139 -27.68 20.83 -30.04
C LEU A 139 -27.80 20.11 -31.38
N ALA A 140 -27.37 18.84 -31.44
CA ALA A 140 -27.49 18.03 -32.66
C ALA A 140 -28.88 17.40 -32.88
N GLY A 141 -29.84 17.62 -31.96
CA GLY A 141 -31.20 17.08 -32.05
C GLY A 141 -31.33 15.61 -31.64
N PHE A 142 -30.30 14.98 -31.09
CA PHE A 142 -30.33 13.60 -30.60
C PHE A 142 -30.87 13.47 -29.17
N ALA A 143 -30.95 14.56 -28.42
CA ALA A 143 -31.54 14.61 -27.09
C ALA A 143 -32.50 15.81 -26.98
N SER A 144 -33.64 15.59 -26.34
CA SER A 144 -34.58 16.68 -26.06
C SER A 144 -34.12 17.50 -24.86
N TRP A 145 -34.20 18.82 -24.98
CA TRP A 145 -33.93 19.75 -23.87
C TRP A 145 -34.85 19.51 -22.66
N ALA A 146 -36.08 18.99 -22.87
CA ALA A 146 -37.03 18.68 -21.80
C ALA A 146 -36.53 17.60 -20.84
N ILE A 147 -35.68 16.67 -21.30
CA ILE A 147 -35.14 15.57 -20.52
C ILE A 147 -33.62 15.72 -20.31
N TYR A 148 -33.06 16.93 -20.60
CA TYR A 148 -31.63 17.20 -20.47
C TYR A 148 -31.07 16.81 -19.08
N GLY A 149 -31.72 17.25 -18.00
CA GLY A 149 -31.28 16.98 -16.63
C GLY A 149 -31.30 15.50 -16.28
N SER A 150 -32.24 14.73 -16.79
CA SER A 150 -32.31 13.28 -16.60
C SER A 150 -31.14 12.55 -17.30
N ILE A 151 -30.86 12.92 -18.55
CA ILE A 151 -29.73 12.34 -19.30
C ILE A 151 -28.41 12.78 -18.66
N TRP A 152 -28.29 14.05 -18.26
CA TRP A 152 -27.08 14.59 -17.62
C TRP A 152 -26.76 13.86 -16.31
N SER A 153 -27.76 13.67 -15.43
CA SER A 153 -27.55 13.04 -14.13
C SER A 153 -27.13 11.57 -14.25
N THR A 154 -27.75 10.80 -15.16
CA THR A 154 -27.37 9.40 -15.38
C THR A 154 -26.01 9.25 -16.04
N TRP A 155 -25.67 10.15 -16.98
CA TRP A 155 -24.34 10.18 -17.59
C TRP A 155 -23.27 10.51 -16.54
N TRP A 156 -23.45 11.64 -15.85
CA TRP A 156 -22.55 12.10 -14.81
C TRP A 156 -22.29 11.05 -13.74
N LEU A 157 -23.33 10.40 -13.24
CA LEU A 157 -23.21 9.39 -12.20
C LEU A 157 -22.53 8.11 -12.73
N GLY A 158 -22.77 7.74 -14.00
CA GLY A 158 -22.10 6.62 -14.67
C GLY A 158 -20.59 6.83 -14.80
N ASP A 159 -20.17 8.04 -15.17
CA ASP A 159 -18.77 8.45 -15.23
C ASP A 159 -18.16 8.49 -13.83
N ALA A 160 -18.87 9.04 -12.84
CA ALA A 160 -18.43 9.10 -11.44
C ALA A 160 -18.17 7.69 -10.85
N VAL A 161 -19.10 6.76 -11.08
CA VAL A 161 -18.92 5.36 -10.66
C VAL A 161 -17.78 4.70 -11.42
N GLY A 162 -17.64 4.94 -12.71
CA GLY A 162 -16.50 4.50 -13.52
C GLY A 162 -15.16 5.00 -12.93
N ALA A 163 -15.11 6.27 -12.52
CA ALA A 163 -13.95 6.85 -11.87
C ALA A 163 -13.61 6.12 -10.54
N VAL A 164 -14.57 5.97 -9.63
CA VAL A 164 -14.29 5.44 -8.28
C VAL A 164 -14.13 3.92 -8.23
N VAL A 165 -14.60 3.18 -9.23
CA VAL A 165 -14.45 1.72 -9.31
C VAL A 165 -13.24 1.31 -10.13
N VAL A 166 -13.05 1.90 -11.31
CA VAL A 166 -12.06 1.41 -12.28
C VAL A 166 -10.69 2.07 -12.08
N THR A 167 -10.64 3.36 -11.72
CA THR A 167 -9.34 4.03 -11.50
C THR A 167 -8.51 3.35 -10.41
N PRO A 168 -9.03 3.08 -9.18
CA PRO A 168 -8.25 2.41 -8.14
C PRO A 168 -7.84 1.01 -8.56
N LEU A 169 -8.69 0.27 -9.27
CA LEU A 169 -8.34 -1.05 -9.78
C LEU A 169 -7.10 -0.98 -10.67
N VAL A 170 -7.11 -0.10 -11.68
CA VAL A 170 -6.01 0.02 -12.64
C VAL A 170 -4.72 0.51 -11.95
N ILE A 171 -4.79 1.57 -11.14
CA ILE A 171 -3.60 2.16 -10.51
C ILE A 171 -2.95 1.15 -9.54
N LEU A 172 -3.73 0.53 -8.65
CA LEU A 172 -3.19 -0.35 -7.62
C LEU A 172 -2.62 -1.66 -8.18
N TRP A 173 -3.17 -2.16 -9.29
CA TRP A 173 -2.59 -3.31 -10.00
C TRP A 173 -1.37 -2.93 -10.83
N TRP A 174 -1.33 -1.73 -11.38
CA TRP A 174 -0.14 -1.23 -12.09
C TRP A 174 1.06 -1.06 -11.17
N GLU A 175 0.83 -0.53 -9.95
CA GLU A 175 1.90 -0.29 -8.96
C GLU A 175 2.52 -1.57 -8.42
N ASN A 176 1.73 -2.59 -8.22
CA ASN A 176 2.21 -3.85 -7.66
C ASN A 176 1.54 -5.06 -8.35
N PRO A 177 2.03 -5.48 -9.53
CA PRO A 177 1.44 -6.61 -10.27
C PRO A 177 1.76 -7.97 -9.65
N ARG A 178 2.79 -8.08 -8.79
CA ARG A 178 3.22 -9.36 -8.21
C ARG A 178 2.26 -9.84 -7.13
N LEU A 179 1.97 -11.14 -7.18
CA LEU A 179 1.10 -11.84 -6.24
C LEU A 179 1.99 -12.68 -5.30
N HIS A 180 2.20 -12.17 -4.08
CA HIS A 180 2.86 -12.93 -3.01
C HIS A 180 1.78 -13.40 -2.03
N TRP A 181 1.36 -14.66 -2.15
CA TRP A 181 0.29 -15.21 -1.31
C TRP A 181 0.74 -16.44 -0.55
N THR A 182 0.43 -16.47 0.73
CA THR A 182 0.48 -17.71 1.51
C THR A 182 -0.74 -18.56 1.20
N ARG A 183 -0.64 -19.89 1.37
CA ARG A 183 -1.79 -20.80 1.17
C ARG A 183 -3.01 -20.39 1.99
N LYS A 184 -2.81 -19.91 3.23
CA LYS A 184 -3.90 -19.41 4.08
C LYS A 184 -4.60 -18.20 3.49
N GLN A 185 -3.85 -17.21 3.00
CA GLN A 185 -4.41 -16.03 2.34
C GLN A 185 -5.18 -16.36 1.06
N LEU A 186 -4.74 -17.37 0.33
CA LEU A 186 -5.41 -17.81 -0.90
C LEU A 186 -6.76 -18.46 -0.60
N ILE A 187 -6.83 -19.30 0.45
CA ILE A 187 -8.09 -19.90 0.92
C ILE A 187 -9.06 -18.83 1.42
N GLU A 188 -8.59 -17.89 2.26
CA GLU A 188 -9.43 -16.80 2.75
C GLU A 188 -9.97 -15.92 1.61
N LEU A 189 -9.14 -15.62 0.62
CA LEU A 189 -9.55 -14.84 -0.55
C LEU A 189 -10.57 -15.61 -1.40
N ALA A 190 -10.36 -16.90 -1.60
CA ALA A 190 -11.32 -17.76 -2.30
C ALA A 190 -12.67 -17.80 -1.57
N LEU A 191 -12.68 -17.93 -0.25
CA LEU A 191 -13.90 -17.89 0.57
C LEU A 191 -14.61 -16.54 0.46
N LEU A 192 -13.86 -15.44 0.47
CA LEU A 192 -14.41 -14.09 0.29
C LEU A 192 -15.06 -13.94 -1.08
N PHE A 193 -14.37 -14.36 -2.17
CA PHE A 193 -14.93 -14.27 -3.52
C PHE A 193 -16.15 -15.20 -3.70
N LEU A 194 -16.09 -16.42 -3.21
CA LEU A 194 -17.21 -17.37 -3.27
C LEU A 194 -18.42 -16.83 -2.48
N GLY A 195 -18.19 -16.31 -1.28
CA GLY A 195 -19.23 -15.70 -0.45
C GLY A 195 -19.85 -14.46 -1.12
N LEU A 196 -19.03 -13.58 -1.70
CA LEU A 196 -19.51 -12.41 -2.43
C LEU A 196 -20.30 -12.80 -3.68
N ILE A 197 -19.81 -13.77 -4.47
CA ILE A 197 -20.49 -14.24 -5.67
C ILE A 197 -21.82 -14.90 -5.30
N PHE A 198 -21.83 -15.74 -4.26
CA PHE A 198 -23.05 -16.38 -3.77
C PHE A 198 -24.07 -15.35 -3.28
N THR A 199 -23.65 -14.40 -2.44
CA THR A 199 -24.51 -13.33 -1.93
C THR A 199 -24.97 -12.39 -3.04
N GLY A 200 -24.06 -11.99 -3.92
CA GLY A 200 -24.40 -11.18 -5.08
C GLY A 200 -25.39 -11.87 -6.02
N TRP A 201 -25.22 -13.17 -6.27
CA TRP A 201 -26.18 -13.96 -7.04
C TRP A 201 -27.54 -14.11 -6.30
N PHE A 202 -27.52 -14.28 -4.99
CA PHE A 202 -28.74 -14.32 -4.17
C PHE A 202 -29.49 -13.00 -4.23
N VAL A 203 -28.80 -11.86 -4.12
CA VAL A 203 -29.38 -10.51 -4.09
C VAL A 203 -29.81 -10.06 -5.50
N PHE A 204 -28.94 -10.28 -6.51
CA PHE A 204 -29.12 -9.76 -7.87
C PHE A 204 -29.48 -10.82 -8.92
N GLY A 205 -29.64 -12.10 -8.54
CA GLY A 205 -29.83 -13.21 -9.48
C GLY A 205 -31.30 -13.58 -9.80
N GLY A 206 -32.27 -12.87 -9.24
CA GLY A 206 -33.68 -12.97 -9.63
C GLY A 206 -34.52 -14.14 -9.11
N ARG A 207 -33.92 -15.13 -8.42
CA ARG A 207 -34.66 -16.34 -7.99
C ARG A 207 -35.68 -16.13 -6.85
N PHE A 208 -35.54 -15.05 -6.07
CA PHE A 208 -36.36 -14.79 -4.87
C PHE A 208 -37.19 -13.52 -4.97
N GLN A 209 -37.39 -12.98 -6.17
CA GLN A 209 -37.98 -11.66 -6.40
C GLN A 209 -39.39 -11.45 -5.84
N ALA A 210 -40.28 -12.46 -5.88
CA ALA A 210 -41.67 -12.27 -5.51
C ALA A 210 -41.89 -12.00 -4.01
N SER A 211 -41.08 -12.57 -3.14
CA SER A 211 -41.27 -12.48 -1.69
C SER A 211 -40.36 -11.46 -1.00
N LEU A 212 -39.24 -11.02 -1.62
CA LEU A 212 -38.18 -10.25 -0.98
C LEU A 212 -37.90 -8.89 -1.64
N LYS A 213 -38.68 -8.47 -2.64
CA LYS A 213 -38.46 -7.27 -3.43
C LYS A 213 -38.41 -5.96 -2.60
N ASN A 214 -39.07 -5.94 -1.46
CA ASN A 214 -39.19 -4.75 -0.60
C ASN A 214 -38.13 -4.70 0.51
N TYR A 215 -37.21 -5.68 0.56
CA TYR A 215 -36.15 -5.69 1.57
C TYR A 215 -34.84 -5.18 0.99
N PRO A 216 -34.09 -4.39 1.76
CA PRO A 216 -32.80 -3.81 1.31
C PRO A 216 -31.67 -4.86 1.37
N LEU A 217 -31.80 -5.91 0.55
CA LEU A 217 -30.89 -7.06 0.55
C LEU A 217 -29.48 -6.73 0.04
N GLU A 218 -29.33 -5.63 -0.72
CA GLU A 218 -28.05 -5.14 -1.24
C GLU A 218 -27.03 -4.90 -0.13
N TYR A 219 -27.46 -4.57 1.10
CA TYR A 219 -26.58 -4.38 2.25
C TYR A 219 -25.90 -5.67 2.74
N LEU A 220 -26.38 -6.85 2.34
CA LEU A 220 -25.71 -8.13 2.63
C LEU A 220 -24.32 -8.23 1.97
N CYS A 221 -24.02 -7.40 1.00
CA CYS A 221 -22.71 -7.31 0.37
C CYS A 221 -21.67 -6.55 1.23
N ILE A 222 -22.11 -5.69 2.16
CA ILE A 222 -21.24 -4.85 2.99
C ILE A 222 -20.21 -5.66 3.81
N PRO A 223 -20.58 -6.75 4.51
CA PRO A 223 -19.60 -7.52 5.27
C PRO A 223 -18.41 -8.02 4.45
N PHE A 224 -18.62 -8.36 3.18
CA PHE A 224 -17.55 -8.80 2.29
C PHE A 224 -16.62 -7.66 1.89
N LEU A 225 -17.15 -6.46 1.69
CA LEU A 225 -16.35 -5.25 1.42
C LEU A 225 -15.51 -4.85 2.64
N ILE A 226 -16.11 -4.89 3.82
CA ILE A 226 -15.43 -4.66 5.11
C ILE A 226 -14.32 -5.70 5.29
N TRP A 227 -14.64 -6.99 5.12
CA TRP A 227 -13.64 -8.07 5.22
C TRP A 227 -12.48 -7.86 4.23
N ALA A 228 -12.79 -7.49 2.98
CA ALA A 228 -11.77 -7.19 1.98
C ALA A 228 -10.86 -6.03 2.44
N GLY A 229 -11.43 -4.93 2.92
CA GLY A 229 -10.70 -3.74 3.37
C GLY A 229 -9.78 -4.04 4.55
N PHE A 230 -10.28 -4.71 5.58
CA PHE A 230 -9.51 -5.04 6.78
C PHE A 230 -8.41 -6.08 6.55
N ARG A 231 -8.68 -7.10 5.72
CA ARG A 231 -7.81 -8.28 5.65
C ARG A 231 -6.84 -8.25 4.48
N PHE A 232 -7.22 -7.68 3.35
CA PHE A 232 -6.49 -7.87 2.10
C PHE A 232 -5.89 -6.60 1.52
N GLY A 233 -6.20 -5.44 2.10
CA GLY A 233 -5.68 -4.15 1.69
C GLY A 233 -6.25 -3.65 0.36
N ARG A 234 -5.87 -2.44 -0.02
CA ARG A 234 -6.47 -1.60 -1.07
C ARG A 234 -6.65 -2.29 -2.43
N ARG A 235 -5.62 -2.99 -2.94
CA ARG A 235 -5.65 -3.61 -4.27
C ARG A 235 -6.72 -4.69 -4.41
N LYS A 236 -6.82 -5.58 -3.42
CA LYS A 236 -7.80 -6.66 -3.43
C LYS A 236 -9.20 -6.13 -3.17
N THR A 237 -9.33 -5.11 -2.33
CA THR A 237 -10.60 -4.40 -2.12
C THR A 237 -11.11 -3.77 -3.40
N ALA A 238 -10.25 -3.11 -4.20
CA ALA A 238 -10.63 -2.58 -5.50
C ALA A 238 -11.15 -3.69 -6.46
N THR A 239 -10.55 -4.88 -6.41
CA THR A 239 -11.00 -6.02 -7.21
C THR A 239 -12.36 -6.54 -6.73
N VAL A 240 -12.60 -6.60 -5.41
CA VAL A 240 -13.89 -7.01 -4.82
C VAL A 240 -14.99 -6.01 -5.18
N ILE A 241 -14.70 -4.71 -5.11
CA ILE A 241 -15.63 -3.64 -5.54
C ILE A 241 -16.00 -3.78 -7.01
N PHE A 242 -15.01 -3.99 -7.87
CA PHE A 242 -15.24 -4.18 -9.30
C PHE A 242 -16.12 -5.41 -9.59
N LEU A 243 -15.87 -6.52 -8.90
CA LEU A 243 -16.69 -7.74 -9.03
C LEU A 243 -18.14 -7.50 -8.57
N LEU A 244 -18.32 -6.84 -7.42
CA LEU A 244 -19.65 -6.49 -6.93
C LEU A 244 -20.38 -5.59 -7.93
N ALA A 245 -19.71 -4.55 -8.44
CA ALA A 245 -20.27 -3.66 -9.43
C ALA A 245 -20.70 -4.41 -10.71
N ALA A 246 -19.89 -5.37 -11.18
CA ALA A 246 -20.21 -6.20 -12.33
C ALA A 246 -21.46 -7.08 -12.08
N ILE A 247 -21.53 -7.75 -10.93
CA ILE A 247 -22.68 -8.61 -10.55
C ILE A 247 -23.95 -7.77 -10.42
N ALA A 248 -23.89 -6.64 -9.70
CA ALA A 248 -25.04 -5.76 -9.49
C ALA A 248 -25.55 -5.15 -10.80
N THR A 249 -24.62 -4.72 -11.68
CA THR A 249 -24.97 -4.19 -13.01
C THR A 249 -25.63 -5.26 -13.87
N TRP A 250 -25.07 -6.46 -13.90
CA TRP A 250 -25.62 -7.57 -14.67
C TRP A 250 -27.03 -7.93 -14.18
N GLY A 251 -27.25 -8.09 -12.88
CA GLY A 251 -28.53 -8.43 -12.30
C GLY A 251 -29.59 -7.36 -12.59
N THR A 252 -29.28 -6.09 -12.34
CA THR A 252 -30.22 -4.99 -12.56
C THR A 252 -30.56 -4.80 -14.05
N SER A 253 -29.59 -5.00 -14.97
CA SER A 253 -29.85 -4.91 -16.43
C SER A 253 -30.82 -5.99 -16.94
N HIS A 254 -30.93 -7.12 -16.23
CA HIS A 254 -31.90 -8.17 -16.51
C HIS A 254 -33.21 -8.03 -15.70
N GLY A 255 -33.40 -6.90 -15.01
CA GLY A 255 -34.58 -6.63 -14.21
C GLY A 255 -34.61 -7.35 -12.86
N PHE A 256 -33.47 -7.88 -12.42
CA PHE A 256 -33.32 -8.62 -11.18
C PHE A 256 -32.80 -7.73 -10.04
N GLY A 257 -33.02 -8.18 -8.80
CA GLY A 257 -32.51 -7.55 -7.59
C GLY A 257 -33.34 -6.37 -7.10
N PRO A 258 -32.84 -5.67 -6.06
CA PRO A 258 -33.58 -4.64 -5.34
C PRO A 258 -33.85 -3.40 -6.20
N PHE A 259 -33.06 -3.15 -7.23
CA PHE A 259 -33.22 -2.01 -8.13
C PHE A 259 -34.05 -2.34 -9.38
N GLY A 260 -34.42 -3.61 -9.62
CA GLY A 260 -35.25 -4.02 -10.72
C GLY A 260 -36.74 -3.68 -10.48
N GLY A 261 -37.46 -3.20 -11.51
CA GLY A 261 -38.91 -2.98 -11.48
C GLY A 261 -39.36 -1.55 -11.20
N GLU A 262 -38.46 -0.61 -11.04
CA GLU A 262 -38.68 0.83 -11.16
C GLU A 262 -38.63 1.26 -12.63
N SER A 263 -38.83 2.58 -12.87
CA SER A 263 -38.50 3.09 -14.19
C SER A 263 -37.04 2.81 -14.51
N GLN A 264 -36.69 2.52 -15.76
CA GLN A 264 -35.30 2.17 -16.14
C GLN A 264 -34.28 3.23 -15.64
N ASN A 265 -34.65 4.51 -15.71
CA ASN A 265 -33.80 5.60 -15.25
C ASN A 265 -33.64 5.61 -13.74
N THR A 266 -34.68 5.35 -12.95
CA THR A 266 -34.64 5.25 -11.49
C THR A 266 -33.79 4.06 -11.07
N SER A 267 -33.98 2.91 -11.70
CA SER A 267 -33.15 1.71 -11.46
C SER A 267 -31.66 1.97 -11.68
N LEU A 268 -31.35 2.70 -12.75
CA LEU A 268 -29.95 3.06 -13.07
C LEU A 268 -29.34 4.00 -12.04
N LEU A 269 -30.05 5.06 -11.63
CA LEU A 269 -29.59 6.03 -10.62
C LEU A 269 -29.38 5.37 -9.26
N LEU A 270 -30.31 4.49 -8.83
CA LEU A 270 -30.19 3.76 -7.57
C LEU A 270 -28.97 2.83 -7.58
N LEU A 271 -28.80 2.06 -8.66
CA LEU A 271 -27.64 1.17 -8.84
C LEU A 271 -26.32 1.94 -8.83
N GLN A 272 -26.24 3.05 -9.59
CA GLN A 272 -25.05 3.90 -9.65
C GLN A 272 -24.72 4.48 -8.27
N SER A 273 -25.72 5.00 -7.54
CA SER A 273 -25.56 5.53 -6.20
C SER A 273 -25.07 4.46 -5.23
N PHE A 274 -25.66 3.27 -5.26
CA PHE A 274 -25.23 2.14 -4.44
C PHE A 274 -23.77 1.77 -4.71
N ILE A 275 -23.39 1.53 -5.96
CA ILE A 275 -22.04 1.15 -6.33
C ILE A 275 -21.03 2.25 -5.94
N GLY A 276 -21.35 3.52 -6.21
CA GLY A 276 -20.49 4.66 -5.91
C GLY A 276 -20.23 4.80 -4.42
N ILE A 277 -21.28 4.74 -3.59
CA ILE A 277 -21.16 4.82 -2.12
C ILE A 277 -20.35 3.63 -1.59
N MET A 278 -20.66 2.41 -2.04
CA MET A 278 -19.92 1.20 -1.61
C MET A 278 -18.45 1.26 -2.00
N ALA A 279 -18.15 1.74 -3.21
CA ALA A 279 -16.77 1.87 -3.69
C ALA A 279 -15.97 2.86 -2.86
N VAL A 280 -16.50 4.07 -2.64
CA VAL A 280 -15.83 5.10 -1.82
C VAL A 280 -15.64 4.62 -0.38
N THR A 281 -16.68 4.07 0.23
CA THR A 281 -16.63 3.59 1.62
C THR A 281 -15.60 2.47 1.78
N ALA A 282 -15.65 1.44 0.93
CA ALA A 282 -14.73 0.31 1.03
C ALA A 282 -13.27 0.69 0.73
N MET A 283 -13.04 1.58 -0.25
CA MET A 283 -11.69 2.06 -0.56
C MET A 283 -11.14 2.93 0.56
N THR A 284 -11.96 3.81 1.15
CA THR A 284 -11.57 4.63 2.30
C THR A 284 -11.20 3.77 3.49
N LEU A 285 -12.02 2.76 3.82
CA LEU A 285 -11.76 1.83 4.90
C LEU A 285 -10.46 1.04 4.66
N ALA A 286 -10.22 0.57 3.44
CA ALA A 286 -9.00 -0.15 3.09
C ALA A 286 -7.75 0.75 3.15
N ALA A 287 -7.86 2.02 2.79
CA ALA A 287 -6.79 2.99 2.90
C ALA A 287 -6.45 3.28 4.37
N GLU A 288 -7.46 3.58 5.19
CA GLU A 288 -7.33 3.86 6.62
C GLU A 288 -6.68 2.70 7.36
N PHE A 289 -7.17 1.47 7.14
CA PHE A 289 -6.62 0.30 7.80
C PHE A 289 -5.17 0.01 7.39
N THR A 290 -4.83 0.23 6.11
CA THR A 290 -3.46 0.08 5.63
C THR A 290 -2.53 1.14 6.22
N GLU A 291 -3.00 2.39 6.39
CA GLU A 291 -2.27 3.49 7.03
C GLU A 291 -2.02 3.19 8.51
N HIS A 292 -3.06 2.74 9.24
CA HIS A 292 -2.93 2.32 10.64
C HIS A 292 -1.90 1.19 10.83
N GLN A 293 -1.99 0.14 10.02
CA GLN A 293 -1.03 -0.97 10.11
C GLN A 293 0.42 -0.51 9.89
N ARG A 294 0.66 0.41 8.96
CA ARG A 294 2.01 0.97 8.71
C ARG A 294 2.49 1.80 9.90
N THR A 295 1.59 2.60 10.48
CA THR A 295 1.91 3.42 11.64
C THR A 295 2.22 2.55 12.86
N ASP A 296 1.43 1.52 13.13
CA ASP A 296 1.65 0.59 14.22
C ASP A 296 2.98 -0.17 14.08
N GLU A 297 3.31 -0.62 12.87
CA GLU A 297 4.58 -1.28 12.58
C GLU A 297 5.75 -0.31 12.79
N TYR A 298 5.63 0.94 12.33
CA TYR A 298 6.64 1.98 12.55
C TYR A 298 6.84 2.30 14.03
N VAL A 299 5.74 2.49 14.79
CA VAL A 299 5.80 2.70 16.24
C VAL A 299 6.41 1.49 16.95
N ARG A 300 6.06 0.29 16.52
CA ARG A 300 6.64 -0.94 17.06
C ARG A 300 8.14 -1.04 16.78
N GLN A 301 8.59 -0.67 15.59
CA GLN A 301 10.02 -0.63 15.25
C GLN A 301 10.76 0.40 16.12
N LEU A 302 10.22 1.61 16.27
CA LEU A 302 10.79 2.62 17.16
C LEU A 302 10.85 2.17 18.62
N ALA A 303 9.90 1.34 19.06
CA ALA A 303 9.85 0.83 20.42
C ALA A 303 10.89 -0.26 20.71
N VAL A 304 11.48 -0.91 19.69
CA VAL A 304 12.40 -2.06 19.87
C VAL A 304 13.77 -1.91 19.21
N THR A 305 14.00 -0.85 18.41
CA THR A 305 15.28 -0.56 17.75
C THR A 305 15.88 0.76 18.23
N ASP A 306 17.20 0.85 18.25
CA ASP A 306 17.93 2.10 18.42
C ASP A 306 17.91 2.89 17.10
N PRO A 307 17.45 4.16 17.09
CA PRO A 307 17.25 4.91 15.84
C PRO A 307 18.56 5.29 15.14
N LEU A 308 19.69 5.34 15.86
CA LEU A 308 20.99 5.68 15.29
C LEU A 308 21.63 4.48 14.60
N THR A 309 21.62 3.33 15.26
CA THR A 309 22.37 2.14 14.83
C THR A 309 21.51 1.11 14.11
N GLY A 310 20.18 1.16 14.28
CA GLY A 310 19.24 0.16 13.79
C GLY A 310 19.38 -1.22 14.46
N LEU A 311 20.19 -1.33 15.52
CA LEU A 311 20.27 -2.51 16.38
C LEU A 311 19.08 -2.55 17.35
N ALA A 312 18.94 -3.65 18.11
CA ALA A 312 17.99 -3.69 19.21
C ALA A 312 18.30 -2.57 20.24
N ASN A 313 17.26 -1.94 20.77
CA ASN A 313 17.41 -1.00 21.86
C ASN A 313 17.43 -1.72 23.21
N TYR A 314 17.62 -0.99 24.29
CA TYR A 314 17.65 -1.52 25.66
C TYR A 314 16.40 -2.37 26.01
N ARG A 315 15.21 -1.92 25.60
CA ARG A 315 13.96 -2.67 25.87
C ARG A 315 13.98 -4.03 25.18
N ARG A 316 14.35 -4.07 23.91
CA ARG A 316 14.45 -5.32 23.15
C ARG A 316 15.53 -6.25 23.67
N LEU A 317 16.63 -5.69 24.20
CA LEU A 317 17.66 -6.45 24.88
C LEU A 317 17.12 -7.20 26.09
N LEU A 318 16.36 -6.51 26.95
CA LEU A 318 15.73 -7.15 28.13
C LEU A 318 14.76 -8.26 27.74
N ASP A 319 13.94 -8.04 26.71
CA ASP A 319 13.03 -9.06 26.18
C ASP A 319 13.79 -10.28 25.63
N ALA A 320 14.95 -10.07 24.98
CA ALA A 320 15.78 -11.16 24.48
C ALA A 320 16.40 -11.97 25.61
N LEU A 321 16.94 -11.30 26.64
CA LEU A 321 17.51 -11.96 27.83
C LEU A 321 16.46 -12.77 28.58
N ASP A 322 15.28 -12.22 28.84
CA ASP A 322 14.18 -12.92 29.49
C ASP A 322 13.74 -14.17 28.68
N SER A 323 13.72 -14.02 27.36
CA SER A 323 13.37 -15.14 26.46
C SER A 323 14.40 -16.27 26.51
N GLU A 324 15.69 -15.94 26.58
CA GLU A 324 16.76 -16.94 26.66
C GLU A 324 16.82 -17.61 28.04
N ILE A 325 16.54 -16.89 29.14
CA ILE A 325 16.39 -17.49 30.48
C ILE A 325 15.26 -18.53 30.46
N LYS A 326 14.07 -18.15 29.96
CA LYS A 326 12.94 -19.07 29.82
C LYS A 326 13.24 -20.25 28.88
N ARG A 327 14.11 -20.06 27.88
CA ARG A 327 14.56 -21.12 26.99
C ARG A 327 15.49 -22.08 27.69
N TYR A 328 16.42 -21.56 28.49
CA TYR A 328 17.31 -22.37 29.33
C TYR A 328 16.50 -23.24 30.29
N ASP A 329 15.49 -22.69 30.97
CA ASP A 329 14.67 -23.43 31.91
C ASP A 329 13.95 -24.63 31.27
N ARG A 330 13.67 -24.55 29.97
CA ARG A 330 13.01 -25.63 29.22
C ARG A 330 13.99 -26.62 28.58
N ALA A 331 15.13 -26.16 28.10
CA ALA A 331 16.01 -26.93 27.23
C ALA A 331 17.39 -27.22 27.84
N GLY A 332 17.76 -26.54 28.93
CA GLY A 332 19.05 -26.66 29.58
C GLY A 332 20.26 -26.18 28.75
N ARG A 333 20.03 -25.40 27.69
CA ARG A 333 21.11 -24.92 26.83
C ARG A 333 21.58 -23.55 27.27
N PRO A 334 22.87 -23.38 27.59
CA PRO A 334 23.42 -22.11 28.07
C PRO A 334 23.37 -21.03 26.99
N PHE A 335 23.37 -19.77 27.39
CA PHE A 335 23.57 -18.63 26.50
C PHE A 335 24.60 -17.68 27.12
N ALA A 336 25.29 -16.92 26.28
CA ALA A 336 26.27 -15.95 26.69
C ALA A 336 25.82 -14.51 26.41
N VAL A 337 26.31 -13.60 27.23
CA VAL A 337 26.22 -12.16 27.04
C VAL A 337 27.64 -11.61 26.83
N VAL A 338 27.79 -10.75 25.82
CA VAL A 338 29.00 -9.98 25.57
C VAL A 338 28.68 -8.51 25.68
N LEU A 339 29.23 -7.84 26.68
CA LEU A 339 29.20 -6.39 26.81
C LEU A 339 30.37 -5.80 26.05
N LEU A 340 30.13 -4.79 25.23
CA LEU A 340 31.17 -4.08 24.47
C LEU A 340 31.02 -2.59 24.76
N ASP A 341 32.14 -1.94 24.94
CA ASP A 341 32.22 -0.50 25.18
C ASP A 341 33.29 0.08 24.23
N MET A 342 32.92 1.12 23.51
CA MET A 342 33.82 1.76 22.55
C MET A 342 34.89 2.58 23.27
N ASP A 343 36.15 2.29 22.99
CA ASP A 343 37.26 2.98 23.64
C ASP A 343 37.44 4.39 23.04
N GLY A 344 37.51 5.39 23.93
CA GLY A 344 37.91 6.75 23.55
C GLY A 344 36.92 7.54 22.70
N LEU A 345 35.61 7.19 22.66
CA LEU A 345 34.58 7.94 21.90
C LEU A 345 34.59 9.45 22.24
N LYS A 346 34.83 9.81 23.52
CA LYS A 346 34.95 11.21 23.92
C LYS A 346 36.09 11.91 23.21
N MET A 347 37.26 11.27 23.13
CA MET A 347 38.42 11.81 22.44
C MET A 347 38.15 11.98 20.92
N ILE A 348 37.48 11.01 20.33
CA ILE A 348 37.04 11.11 18.90
C ILE A 348 36.13 12.33 18.73
N ASN A 349 35.13 12.49 19.59
CA ASN A 349 34.21 13.65 19.55
C ASN A 349 34.96 14.97 19.74
N ASP A 350 35.87 15.04 20.69
CA ASP A 350 36.60 16.26 21.00
C ASP A 350 37.61 16.65 19.90
N THR A 351 38.14 15.65 19.16
CA THR A 351 39.18 15.86 18.13
C THR A 351 38.56 16.05 16.73
N TYR A 352 37.56 15.25 16.36
CA TYR A 352 37.02 15.17 15.02
C TYR A 352 35.54 15.65 14.91
N GLY A 353 34.93 15.98 16.06
CA GLY A 353 33.55 16.43 16.14
C GLY A 353 32.52 15.29 16.28
N HIS A 354 31.33 15.65 16.77
CA HIS A 354 30.28 14.69 17.10
C HIS A 354 29.75 13.88 15.90
N LEU A 355 29.86 14.40 14.68
CA LEU A 355 29.45 13.66 13.47
C LEU A 355 30.34 12.44 13.26
N VAL A 356 31.68 12.60 13.40
CA VAL A 356 32.64 11.50 13.26
C VAL A 356 32.45 10.47 14.37
N GLY A 357 32.19 10.90 15.61
CA GLY A 357 31.86 9.98 16.70
C GLY A 357 30.55 9.21 16.45
N THR A 358 29.57 9.83 15.85
CA THR A 358 28.35 9.17 15.43
C THR A 358 28.62 8.11 14.35
N GLU A 359 29.44 8.41 13.35
CA GLU A 359 29.86 7.46 12.32
C GLU A 359 30.63 6.27 12.94
N ALA A 360 31.50 6.53 13.90
CA ALA A 360 32.23 5.48 14.65
C ALA A 360 31.24 4.52 15.37
N ILE A 361 30.21 5.04 16.02
CA ILE A 361 29.13 4.24 16.63
C ILE A 361 28.42 3.38 15.56
N CYS A 362 28.10 3.95 14.42
CA CYS A 362 27.46 3.24 13.32
C CYS A 362 28.36 2.16 12.70
N ARG A 363 29.66 2.40 12.62
CA ARG A 363 30.68 1.39 12.18
C ARG A 363 30.65 0.16 13.08
N LEU A 364 30.76 0.35 14.41
CA LEU A 364 30.67 -0.75 15.35
C LEU A 364 29.35 -1.51 15.20
N ALA A 365 28.22 -0.81 15.10
CA ALA A 365 26.91 -1.42 14.90
C ALA A 365 26.84 -2.28 13.63
N ASN A 366 27.43 -1.83 12.53
CA ASN A 366 27.50 -2.59 11.28
C ASN A 366 28.35 -3.85 11.40
N ILE A 367 29.49 -3.76 12.10
CA ILE A 367 30.33 -4.93 12.38
C ILE A 367 29.58 -5.95 13.24
N LEU A 368 28.88 -5.50 14.29
CA LEU A 368 28.03 -6.38 15.10
C LEU A 368 26.97 -7.09 14.27
N ARG A 369 26.28 -6.36 13.38
CA ARG A 369 25.23 -6.93 12.51
C ARG A 369 25.77 -7.99 11.56
N ILE A 370 26.97 -7.81 11.01
CA ILE A 370 27.59 -8.77 10.06
C ILE A 370 28.10 -10.02 10.80
N HIS A 371 28.57 -9.87 12.03
CA HIS A 371 29.17 -10.95 12.79
C HIS A 371 28.22 -11.72 13.71
N CYS A 372 26.96 -11.26 13.86
CA CYS A 372 25.89 -11.95 14.57
C CYS A 372 25.16 -12.91 13.65
N ARG A 373 24.79 -14.08 14.21
CA ARG A 373 23.91 -15.07 13.55
C ARG A 373 22.47 -14.58 13.60
N ALA A 374 21.58 -15.20 12.81
CA ALA A 374 20.15 -14.87 12.82
C ALA A 374 19.47 -15.05 14.19
N MET A 375 20.01 -15.93 15.04
CA MET A 375 19.49 -16.18 16.39
C MET A 375 20.13 -15.27 17.45
N ASP A 376 21.24 -14.60 17.15
CA ASP A 376 21.92 -13.69 18.07
C ASP A 376 21.18 -12.34 18.11
N THR A 377 21.22 -11.68 19.26
CA THR A 377 20.67 -10.33 19.38
C THR A 377 21.81 -9.35 19.66
N ALA A 378 22.02 -8.40 18.76
CA ALA A 378 22.91 -7.27 18.97
C ALA A 378 22.08 -6.04 19.38
N ALA A 379 22.41 -5.42 20.48
CA ALA A 379 21.70 -4.28 21.05
C ALA A 379 22.65 -3.14 21.39
N ARG A 380 22.15 -1.89 21.27
CA ARG A 380 22.79 -0.73 21.86
C ARG A 380 22.22 -0.53 23.25
N TYR A 381 23.08 -0.64 24.27
CA TYR A 381 22.72 -0.52 25.68
C TYR A 381 22.57 0.95 26.10
N GLY A 382 23.49 1.82 25.64
CA GLY A 382 23.44 3.26 25.84
C GLY A 382 24.75 3.91 25.35
N GLY A 383 24.71 5.16 24.94
CA GLY A 383 25.91 5.89 24.54
C GLY A 383 26.81 5.14 23.55
N ASP A 384 27.95 4.68 24.06
CA ASP A 384 29.01 3.89 23.41
C ASP A 384 29.01 2.39 23.80
N GLU A 385 28.00 1.95 24.55
CA GLU A 385 27.88 0.59 25.05
C GLU A 385 26.93 -0.28 24.20
N PHE A 386 27.37 -1.50 23.93
CA PHE A 386 26.62 -2.50 23.15
C PHE A 386 26.59 -3.83 23.88
N VAL A 387 25.56 -4.61 23.66
CA VAL A 387 25.38 -5.94 24.22
C VAL A 387 25.02 -6.94 23.14
N LEU A 388 25.68 -8.09 23.16
CA LEU A 388 25.27 -9.25 22.36
C LEU A 388 24.69 -10.31 23.29
N VAL A 389 23.56 -10.87 22.88
CA VAL A 389 22.99 -12.10 23.48
C VAL A 389 23.22 -13.21 22.47
N LEU A 390 23.96 -14.22 22.89
CA LEU A 390 24.40 -15.35 22.06
C LEU A 390 23.73 -16.64 22.55
N PRO A 391 22.62 -17.08 21.98
CA PRO A 391 21.97 -18.35 22.35
C PRO A 391 22.87 -19.55 22.12
N GLU A 392 22.71 -20.60 22.94
CA GLU A 392 23.43 -21.87 22.82
C GLU A 392 24.96 -21.70 22.73
N THR A 393 25.49 -20.78 23.54
CA THR A 393 26.91 -20.37 23.48
C THR A 393 27.56 -20.46 24.87
N GLU A 394 28.69 -21.15 24.96
CA GLU A 394 29.51 -21.26 26.15
C GLU A 394 30.62 -20.20 26.22
N ALA A 395 31.33 -20.08 27.38
CA ALA A 395 32.32 -19.05 27.60
C ALA A 395 33.46 -19.01 26.56
N PRO A 396 34.06 -20.12 26.10
CA PRO A 396 35.11 -20.08 25.08
C PRO A 396 34.64 -19.53 23.75
N ASP A 397 33.37 -19.85 23.36
CA ASP A 397 32.79 -19.43 22.12
C ASP A 397 32.37 -17.95 22.15
N ALA A 398 31.82 -17.49 23.27
CA ALA A 398 31.51 -16.08 23.52
C ALA A 398 32.79 -15.22 23.42
N LEU A 399 33.89 -15.67 24.04
CA LEU A 399 35.17 -14.99 23.97
C LEU A 399 35.72 -14.93 22.52
N ARG A 400 35.56 -16.02 21.74
CA ARG A 400 35.93 -16.03 20.32
C ARG A 400 35.14 -15.01 19.50
N VAL A 401 33.84 -14.89 19.73
CA VAL A 401 33.01 -13.88 19.09
C VAL A 401 33.45 -12.47 19.47
N ALA A 402 33.66 -12.21 20.75
CA ALA A 402 34.13 -10.91 21.26
C ALA A 402 35.49 -10.50 20.64
N ASN A 403 36.46 -11.41 20.62
CA ASN A 403 37.78 -11.15 20.05
C ASN A 403 37.73 -10.92 18.55
N ARG A 404 36.94 -11.69 17.81
CA ARG A 404 36.74 -11.52 16.36
C ARG A 404 36.15 -10.14 16.02
N ILE A 405 35.20 -9.66 16.82
CA ILE A 405 34.62 -8.33 16.64
C ILE A 405 35.64 -7.24 16.90
N ALA A 406 36.38 -7.34 18.04
CA ALA A 406 37.41 -6.38 18.39
C ALA A 406 38.54 -6.33 17.35
N GLU A 407 39.01 -7.48 16.87
CA GLU A 407 40.03 -7.58 15.81
C GLU A 407 39.51 -6.98 14.49
N ARG A 408 38.26 -7.30 14.08
CA ARG A 408 37.71 -6.77 12.86
C ARG A 408 37.58 -5.25 12.91
N LEU A 409 37.17 -4.68 14.04
CA LEU A 409 37.04 -3.24 14.22
C LEU A 409 38.41 -2.53 14.19
N SER A 410 39.43 -3.15 14.79
CA SER A 410 40.77 -2.58 14.79
C SER A 410 41.50 -2.66 13.45
N THR A 411 41.01 -3.51 12.52
CA THR A 411 41.62 -3.76 11.21
C THR A 411 40.77 -3.29 10.05
N ASP A 412 39.69 -2.55 10.29
CA ASP A 412 38.76 -2.09 9.23
C ASP A 412 39.37 -1.04 8.28
N GLY A 413 40.44 -0.38 8.70
CA GLY A 413 41.21 0.59 7.91
C GLY A 413 40.56 1.98 7.81
N ASP A 414 39.45 2.20 8.51
CA ASP A 414 38.78 3.50 8.53
C ASP A 414 39.34 4.43 9.59
N GLU A 415 39.36 5.73 9.32
CA GLU A 415 39.77 6.76 10.27
C GLU A 415 38.58 7.54 10.84
N PRO A 416 38.63 7.92 12.12
CA PRO A 416 39.67 7.54 13.13
C PRO A 416 39.59 6.06 13.52
N PRO A 417 40.70 5.44 13.94
CA PRO A 417 40.69 4.05 14.39
C PRO A 417 39.79 3.89 15.62
N VAL A 418 38.96 2.86 15.61
CA VAL A 418 38.04 2.55 16.70
C VAL A 418 38.39 1.20 17.29
N THR A 419 38.44 1.14 18.63
CA THR A 419 38.64 -0.11 19.37
C THR A 419 37.49 -0.31 20.35
N VAL A 420 37.33 -1.54 20.84
CA VAL A 420 36.32 -1.90 21.83
C VAL A 420 36.93 -2.73 22.93
N SER A 421 36.57 -2.41 24.15
CA SER A 421 36.76 -3.28 25.30
C SER A 421 35.56 -4.21 25.46
N THR A 422 35.79 -5.48 25.83
CA THR A 422 34.75 -6.49 25.90
C THR A 422 34.78 -7.27 27.22
N GLY A 423 33.58 -7.52 27.78
CA GLY A 423 33.34 -8.42 28.90
C GLY A 423 32.35 -9.50 28.56
N THR A 424 32.52 -10.71 29.03
CA THR A 424 31.67 -11.86 28.74
C THR A 424 31.14 -12.50 30.01
N ALA A 425 29.88 -12.94 30.01
CA ALA A 425 29.25 -13.72 31.08
C ALA A 425 28.34 -14.79 30.47
N VAL A 426 28.18 -15.93 31.14
CA VAL A 426 27.40 -17.08 30.67
C VAL A 426 26.34 -17.45 31.69
N TYR A 427 25.11 -17.55 31.22
CA TYR A 427 23.98 -18.04 32.03
C TYR A 427 23.96 -19.56 32.05
N PRO A 428 23.72 -20.20 33.20
CA PRO A 428 23.45 -19.64 34.53
C PRO A 428 24.70 -19.52 35.43
N HIS A 429 25.91 -19.75 34.88
CA HIS A 429 27.13 -19.86 35.64
C HIS A 429 27.54 -18.54 36.32
N ASP A 430 27.46 -17.44 35.57
CA ASP A 430 27.95 -16.12 35.99
C ASP A 430 26.84 -15.23 36.56
N GLY A 431 25.59 -15.68 36.49
CA GLY A 431 24.40 -15.00 37.05
C GLY A 431 23.12 -15.78 36.76
N LYS A 432 22.14 -15.65 37.65
CA LYS A 432 20.80 -16.28 37.51
C LYS A 432 19.69 -15.31 37.18
N THR A 433 19.98 -14.02 37.20
CA THR A 433 19.07 -12.93 36.80
C THR A 433 19.73 -12.10 35.72
N ILE A 434 18.94 -11.31 35.03
CA ILE A 434 19.43 -10.40 33.99
C ILE A 434 20.47 -9.43 34.59
N ASP A 435 20.15 -8.86 35.76
CA ASP A 435 21.01 -7.88 36.43
C ASP A 435 22.33 -8.49 36.86
N GLU A 436 22.32 -9.71 37.46
CA GLU A 436 23.53 -10.42 37.82
C GLU A 436 24.42 -10.74 36.60
N LEU A 437 23.81 -11.17 35.51
CA LEU A 437 24.54 -11.53 34.30
C LEU A 437 25.17 -10.31 33.62
N LEU A 438 24.43 -9.19 33.53
CA LEU A 438 25.00 -7.93 33.02
C LEU A 438 26.08 -7.38 33.92
N ALA A 439 25.91 -7.43 35.25
CA ALA A 439 26.93 -7.00 36.20
C ALA A 439 28.20 -7.87 36.12
N ALA A 440 28.06 -9.18 35.92
CA ALA A 440 29.22 -10.07 35.73
C ALA A 440 30.01 -9.72 34.45
N ALA A 441 29.30 -9.46 33.33
CA ALA A 441 29.92 -9.02 32.08
C ALA A 441 30.61 -7.67 32.23
N ASP A 442 29.99 -6.70 32.93
CA ASP A 442 30.56 -5.38 33.21
C ASP A 442 31.82 -5.47 34.07
N HIS A 443 31.80 -6.29 35.11
CA HIS A 443 32.97 -6.51 35.93
C HIS A 443 34.15 -7.03 35.10
N VAL A 444 33.97 -7.99 34.21
CA VAL A 444 35.02 -8.50 33.31
C VAL A 444 35.54 -7.39 32.38
N LEU A 445 34.64 -6.58 31.83
CA LEU A 445 35.00 -5.45 30.99
C LEU A 445 35.83 -4.40 31.75
N TYR A 446 35.40 -4.05 32.96
CA TYR A 446 36.10 -3.08 33.81
C TYR A 446 37.54 -3.52 34.15
N VAL A 447 37.74 -4.79 34.53
CA VAL A 447 39.08 -5.35 34.82
C VAL A 447 39.99 -5.26 33.60
N LYS A 448 39.48 -5.56 32.42
CA LYS A 448 40.25 -5.44 31.15
C LYS A 448 40.63 -3.99 30.86
N LYS A 449 39.71 -3.03 30.99
CA LYS A 449 39.99 -1.59 30.82
C LYS A 449 41.06 -1.08 31.79
N GLY A 450 41.00 -1.52 33.04
CA GLY A 450 42.01 -1.16 34.05
C GLY A 450 43.41 -1.69 33.73
N SER A 451 43.50 -2.89 33.15
CA SER A 451 44.78 -3.49 32.75
C SER A 451 45.40 -2.82 31.52
N LEU A 452 44.55 -2.37 30.56
CA LEU A 452 44.99 -1.61 29.40
C LEU A 452 45.54 -0.21 29.78
N LYS A 453 44.87 0.50 30.69
CA LYS A 453 45.34 1.80 31.19
C LYS A 453 46.70 1.70 31.90
N LYS A 454 46.94 0.62 32.67
CA LYS A 454 48.25 0.38 33.33
C LYS A 454 49.38 0.10 32.33
N LYS A 455 49.11 -0.59 31.21
CA LYS A 455 50.11 -0.83 30.16
C LYS A 455 50.48 0.43 29.37
N LEU A 456 49.58 1.38 29.24
CA LEU A 456 49.81 2.66 28.54
C LEU A 456 50.55 3.69 29.40
N HIS A 457 50.67 3.49 30.74
CA HIS A 457 51.33 4.39 31.69
C HIS A 457 52.66 3.84 32.24
N GLN A 458 53.20 2.71 31.72
CA GLN A 458 54.55 2.29 32.00
C GLN A 458 55.52 2.99 31.04
N PRO A 459 56.40 3.93 31.50
CA PRO A 459 57.39 4.51 30.62
C PRO A 459 58.39 3.43 30.26
N THR A 460 58.75 3.32 29.01
CA THR A 460 59.83 2.53 28.42
C THR A 460 61.16 3.10 28.84
#